data_7c6119f9fa7f0111cbd06337c7aeac30
#
_entry.id   7c6119f9fa7f0111cbd06337c7aeac30
#
_cell.length_a   1.000
_cell.length_b   1.000
_cell.length_c   1.000
_cell.angle_alpha   90.00
_cell.angle_beta   90.00
_cell.angle_gamma   90.00
#
_symmetry.space_group_name_H-M   'P 1'
#
loop_
_entity.id
_entity.type
_entity.pdbx_description
1 polymer ?
#
loop_
_entity_poly.entity_id
_entity_poly.type
_entity_poly.pdbx_seq_one_letter_code
_entity_poly.pdbx_strand_id
1 'polypeptide(L)'
;KGKLPVFAGTGSNSTEEAISLTKHAEKIGANGALVVTPYYNKPTQEGLYQHYKAINDKCGIPIIIYNIPGRSVIDMSVDTMAKLYELKNIIGVKDATGNLERVDQTLKKLGKDFLQLTGNDDNALEFNKRGGKGAISVTANIAPKLCSEFQKFSTSEIVDEIKKAESLDKILQPVHHAMFVESNPSPVKYAAKLLNLCDDN
;
A
#
# COMPACT_ATOMS: atom_id res chain seq x y z
N LYS A 1 6.52 16.90 11.83
CA LYS A 1 7.24 16.99 10.55
C LYS A 1 8.69 16.58 10.77
N GLY A 2 9.26 15.70 9.93
CA GLY A 2 10.69 15.35 9.95
C GLY A 2 11.11 14.15 10.81
N LYS A 3 10.21 13.52 11.58
CA LYS A 3 10.54 12.31 12.34
C LYS A 3 10.31 11.01 11.55
N LEU A 4 9.31 10.99 10.69
CA LEU A 4 8.95 9.85 9.85
C LEU A 4 8.61 10.33 8.44
N PRO A 5 8.86 9.53 7.39
CA PRO A 5 8.37 9.83 6.06
C PRO A 5 6.84 9.78 6.03
N VAL A 6 6.23 10.71 5.28
CA VAL A 6 4.79 10.82 5.13
C VAL A 6 4.42 10.61 3.66
N PHE A 7 3.61 9.60 3.39
CA PHE A 7 2.99 9.36 2.09
C PHE A 7 1.52 9.77 2.15
N ALA A 8 1.13 10.73 1.32
CA ALA A 8 -0.24 11.24 1.29
C ALA A 8 -1.09 10.45 0.30
N GLY A 9 -2.31 10.09 0.67
CA GLY A 9 -3.30 9.56 -0.26
C GLY A 9 -3.81 10.67 -1.18
N THR A 10 -3.49 10.59 -2.47
CA THR A 10 -3.80 11.64 -3.47
C THR A 10 -4.52 11.12 -4.70
N GLY A 11 -4.94 9.84 -4.69
CA GLY A 11 -5.65 9.26 -5.82
C GLY A 11 -7.08 9.75 -5.96
N SER A 12 -7.52 9.83 -7.20
CA SER A 12 -8.90 10.11 -7.61
C SER A 12 -9.20 9.37 -8.91
N ASN A 13 -10.47 9.16 -9.23
CA ASN A 13 -10.88 8.66 -10.54
C ASN A 13 -10.87 9.76 -11.62
N SER A 14 -10.68 11.03 -11.23
CA SER A 14 -10.35 12.15 -12.12
C SER A 14 -8.83 12.36 -12.14
N THR A 15 -8.22 12.29 -13.32
CA THR A 15 -6.78 12.52 -13.49
C THR A 15 -6.38 13.93 -13.06
N GLU A 16 -7.20 14.92 -13.37
CA GLU A 16 -6.94 16.32 -13.02
C GLU A 16 -6.97 16.55 -11.51
N GLU A 17 -7.94 15.95 -10.83
CA GLU A 17 -8.04 16.00 -9.37
C GLU A 17 -6.85 15.29 -8.70
N ALA A 18 -6.48 14.09 -9.18
CA ALA A 18 -5.31 13.36 -8.66
C ALA A 18 -4.01 14.19 -8.82
N ILE A 19 -3.83 14.90 -9.93
CA ILE A 19 -2.73 15.84 -10.14
C ILE A 19 -2.78 16.98 -9.14
N SER A 20 -3.94 17.59 -8.94
CA SER A 20 -4.13 18.70 -8.01
C SER A 20 -3.80 18.29 -6.57
N LEU A 21 -4.31 17.13 -6.12
CA LEU A 21 -4.06 16.59 -4.79
C LEU A 21 -2.57 16.24 -4.60
N THR A 22 -1.92 15.64 -5.63
CA THR A 22 -0.51 15.27 -5.56
C THR A 22 0.40 16.51 -5.50
N LYS A 23 0.11 17.54 -6.29
CA LYS A 23 0.79 18.85 -6.19
C LYS A 23 0.61 19.50 -4.82
N HIS A 24 -0.60 19.41 -4.25
CA HIS A 24 -0.84 19.92 -2.91
C HIS A 24 0.02 19.18 -1.87
N ALA A 25 0.06 17.85 -1.93
CA ALA A 25 0.88 17.02 -1.04
C ALA A 25 2.37 17.38 -1.17
N GLU A 26 2.88 17.55 -2.39
CA GLU A 26 4.23 18.01 -2.68
C GLU A 26 4.52 19.38 -2.04
N LYS A 27 3.63 20.35 -2.27
CA LYS A 27 3.76 21.72 -1.74
C LYS A 27 3.83 21.78 -0.21
N ILE A 28 3.07 20.94 0.49
CA ILE A 28 3.07 20.90 1.97
C ILE A 28 4.20 20.01 2.54
N GLY A 29 5.05 19.43 1.69
CA GLY A 29 6.25 18.68 2.05
C GLY A 29 5.97 17.23 2.45
N ALA A 30 5.01 16.56 1.83
CA ALA A 30 4.91 15.10 1.86
C ALA A 30 6.13 14.46 1.17
N ASN A 31 6.53 13.28 1.63
CA ASN A 31 7.68 12.55 1.10
C ASN A 31 7.32 11.72 -0.13
N GLY A 32 6.04 11.48 -0.36
CA GLY A 32 5.52 10.75 -1.50
C GLY A 32 3.99 10.75 -1.54
N ALA A 33 3.47 10.19 -2.61
CA ALA A 33 2.04 10.04 -2.87
C ALA A 33 1.65 8.56 -2.98
N LEU A 34 0.55 8.20 -2.35
CA LEU A 34 -0.14 6.92 -2.54
C LEU A 34 -1.35 7.18 -3.43
N VAL A 35 -1.30 6.70 -4.67
CA VAL A 35 -2.30 7.00 -5.69
C VAL A 35 -3.10 5.74 -6.01
N VAL A 36 -4.38 5.70 -5.61
CA VAL A 36 -5.27 4.59 -5.96
C VAL A 36 -5.60 4.62 -7.45
N THR A 37 -5.71 3.44 -8.06
CA THR A 37 -6.22 3.30 -9.43
C THR A 37 -7.61 3.94 -9.55
N PRO A 38 -7.93 4.60 -10.69
CA PRO A 38 -9.27 5.17 -10.90
C PRO A 38 -10.36 4.13 -10.63
N TYR A 39 -11.26 4.45 -9.73
CA TYR A 39 -12.41 3.65 -9.32
C TYR A 39 -13.67 4.13 -10.05
N TYR A 40 -14.68 3.28 -10.17
CA TYR A 40 -15.98 3.55 -10.79
C TYR A 40 -15.94 3.61 -12.33
N ASN A 41 -15.09 4.44 -12.94
CA ASN A 41 -15.04 4.69 -14.39
C ASN A 41 -14.26 3.64 -15.20
N LYS A 42 -13.62 2.65 -14.53
CA LYS A 42 -13.03 1.43 -15.11
C LYS A 42 -12.15 1.67 -16.35
N PRO A 43 -11.05 2.42 -16.25
CA PRO A 43 -10.16 2.64 -17.38
C PRO A 43 -9.52 1.31 -17.86
N THR A 44 -9.14 1.28 -19.14
CA THR A 44 -8.31 0.20 -19.70
C THR A 44 -6.89 0.25 -19.14
N GLN A 45 -6.05 -0.75 -19.42
CA GLN A 45 -4.63 -0.75 -19.03
C GLN A 45 -3.89 0.48 -19.60
N GLU A 46 -4.20 0.84 -20.86
CA GLU A 46 -3.66 2.06 -21.47
C GLU A 46 -4.17 3.31 -20.75
N GLY A 47 -5.45 3.36 -20.38
CA GLY A 47 -6.02 4.44 -19.59
C GLY A 47 -5.35 4.58 -18.23
N LEU A 48 -5.03 3.47 -17.55
CA LEU A 48 -4.25 3.44 -16.32
C LEU A 48 -2.85 4.04 -16.54
N TYR A 49 -2.15 3.60 -17.59
CA TYR A 49 -0.83 4.13 -17.94
C TYR A 49 -0.89 5.65 -18.14
N GLN A 50 -1.82 6.14 -18.95
CA GLN A 50 -1.93 7.58 -19.23
C GLN A 50 -2.30 8.39 -17.97
N HIS A 51 -3.15 7.84 -17.09
CA HIS A 51 -3.50 8.47 -15.81
C HIS A 51 -2.26 8.70 -14.94
N TYR A 52 -1.48 7.64 -14.67
CA TYR A 52 -0.27 7.75 -13.84
C TYR A 52 0.84 8.54 -14.53
N LYS A 53 0.98 8.40 -15.85
CA LYS A 53 1.93 9.22 -16.61
C LYS A 53 1.63 10.72 -16.49
N ALA A 54 0.36 11.11 -16.59
CA ALA A 54 -0.03 12.52 -16.44
C ALA A 54 0.27 13.06 -15.03
N ILE A 55 0.11 12.25 -13.98
CA ILE A 55 0.49 12.63 -12.61
C ILE A 55 2.01 12.74 -12.49
N ASN A 56 2.75 11.73 -12.99
CA ASN A 56 4.21 11.70 -12.98
C ASN A 56 4.82 12.94 -13.67
N ASP A 57 4.28 13.33 -14.83
CA ASP A 57 4.81 14.42 -15.64
C ASP A 57 4.55 15.81 -15.00
N LYS A 58 3.59 15.91 -14.09
CA LYS A 58 3.18 17.17 -13.47
C LYS A 58 3.56 17.33 -11.99
N CYS A 59 4.10 16.27 -11.36
CA CYS A 59 4.46 16.24 -9.95
C CYS A 59 5.89 15.71 -9.79
N GLY A 60 6.62 16.17 -8.78
CA GLY A 60 8.01 15.84 -8.56
C GLY A 60 8.26 14.87 -7.39
N ILE A 61 7.21 14.44 -6.67
CA ILE A 61 7.36 13.53 -5.53
C ILE A 61 7.22 12.06 -5.92
N PRO A 62 7.85 11.13 -5.18
CA PRO A 62 7.70 9.69 -5.39
C PRO A 62 6.24 9.24 -5.33
N ILE A 63 5.85 8.33 -6.22
CA ILE A 63 4.49 7.80 -6.35
C ILE A 63 4.50 6.30 -6.09
N ILE A 64 3.67 5.85 -5.16
CA ILE A 64 3.31 4.44 -4.96
C ILE A 64 1.93 4.21 -5.58
N ILE A 65 1.85 3.31 -6.53
CA ILE A 65 0.58 2.87 -7.13
C ILE A 65 -0.22 2.13 -6.05
N TYR A 66 -1.52 2.38 -5.95
CA TYR A 66 -2.39 1.60 -5.09
C TYR A 66 -3.38 0.79 -5.95
N ASN A 67 -3.10 -0.51 -6.07
CA ASN A 67 -3.92 -1.46 -6.81
C ASN A 67 -4.83 -2.22 -5.84
N ILE A 68 -6.13 -1.97 -5.92
CA ILE A 68 -7.16 -2.57 -5.05
C ILE A 68 -8.41 -2.94 -5.85
N PRO A 69 -8.37 -4.02 -6.64
CA PRO A 69 -9.48 -4.40 -7.52
C PRO A 69 -10.80 -4.70 -6.78
N GLY A 70 -10.75 -5.14 -5.53
CA GLY A 70 -11.93 -5.31 -4.69
C GLY A 70 -12.74 -4.03 -4.45
N ARG A 71 -12.14 -2.84 -4.64
CA ARG A 71 -12.82 -1.53 -4.50
C ARG A 71 -12.85 -0.73 -5.80
N SER A 72 -11.80 -0.81 -6.61
CA SER A 72 -11.71 -0.08 -7.89
C SER A 72 -12.32 -0.84 -9.06
N VAL A 73 -12.60 -2.14 -8.90
CA VAL A 73 -13.08 -3.09 -9.92
C VAL A 73 -12.03 -3.45 -10.98
N ILE A 74 -11.08 -2.56 -11.24
CA ILE A 74 -10.00 -2.80 -12.21
C ILE A 74 -8.75 -3.31 -11.50
N ASP A 75 -8.03 -4.20 -12.16
CA ASP A 75 -6.74 -4.73 -11.72
C ASP A 75 -5.64 -4.28 -12.70
N MET A 76 -4.63 -3.57 -12.17
CA MET A 76 -3.48 -3.17 -12.98
C MET A 76 -2.58 -4.37 -13.22
N SER A 77 -2.29 -4.70 -14.47
CA SER A 77 -1.39 -5.79 -14.82
C SER A 77 0.06 -5.49 -14.44
N VAL A 78 0.86 -6.55 -14.23
CA VAL A 78 2.31 -6.43 -14.00
C VAL A 78 3.00 -5.77 -15.21
N ASP A 79 2.48 -5.99 -16.43
CA ASP A 79 3.01 -5.34 -17.64
C ASP A 79 2.78 -3.83 -17.65
N THR A 80 1.62 -3.38 -17.18
CA THR A 80 1.33 -1.95 -17.02
C THR A 80 2.20 -1.33 -15.94
N MET A 81 2.40 -2.03 -14.81
CA MET A 81 3.33 -1.56 -13.75
C MET A 81 4.76 -1.46 -14.28
N ALA A 82 5.22 -2.41 -15.11
CA ALA A 82 6.55 -2.36 -15.69
C ALA A 82 6.75 -1.13 -16.58
N LYS A 83 5.78 -0.80 -17.44
CA LYS A 83 5.82 0.43 -18.24
C LYS A 83 5.82 1.69 -17.37
N LEU A 84 5.04 1.68 -16.30
CA LEU A 84 4.98 2.82 -15.36
C LEU A 84 6.30 2.99 -14.59
N TYR A 85 6.98 1.90 -14.24
CA TYR A 85 8.25 1.97 -13.52
C TYR A 85 9.39 2.60 -14.34
N GLU A 86 9.26 2.69 -15.67
CA GLU A 86 10.17 3.45 -16.52
C GLU A 86 10.06 4.98 -16.29
N LEU A 87 8.96 5.43 -15.65
CA LEU A 87 8.73 6.84 -15.32
C LEU A 87 9.47 7.23 -14.04
N LYS A 88 9.99 8.45 -14.02
CA LYS A 88 10.93 8.95 -12.99
C LYS A 88 10.42 8.82 -11.55
N ASN A 89 9.14 9.07 -11.31
CA ASN A 89 8.61 9.20 -9.96
C ASN A 89 7.86 7.95 -9.47
N ILE A 90 7.62 6.95 -10.33
CA ILE A 90 6.96 5.70 -9.94
C ILE A 90 7.98 4.81 -9.23
N ILE A 91 7.79 4.56 -7.93
CA ILE A 91 8.76 3.81 -7.11
C ILE A 91 8.27 2.44 -6.66
N GLY A 92 6.97 2.15 -6.76
CA GLY A 92 6.43 0.89 -6.26
C GLY A 92 4.92 0.80 -6.30
N VAL A 93 4.43 -0.26 -5.68
CA VAL A 93 3.00 -0.58 -5.57
C VAL A 93 2.61 -0.95 -4.14
N LYS A 94 1.44 -0.49 -3.69
CA LYS A 94 0.65 -1.13 -2.65
C LYS A 94 -0.32 -2.08 -3.35
N ASP A 95 -0.06 -3.38 -3.27
CA ASP A 95 -0.91 -4.42 -3.85
C ASP A 95 -1.91 -4.92 -2.81
N ALA A 96 -3.20 -4.79 -3.11
CA ALA A 96 -4.29 -5.28 -2.29
C ALA A 96 -5.18 -6.28 -3.08
N THR A 97 -4.57 -7.04 -3.99
CA THR A 97 -5.25 -8.12 -4.71
C THR A 97 -5.43 -9.38 -3.86
N GLY A 98 -4.57 -9.57 -2.85
CA GLY A 98 -4.48 -10.82 -2.09
C GLY A 98 -3.75 -11.95 -2.83
N ASN A 99 -3.36 -11.75 -4.09
CA ASN A 99 -2.68 -12.76 -4.90
C ASN A 99 -1.16 -12.70 -4.70
N LEU A 100 -0.62 -13.64 -3.94
CA LEU A 100 0.81 -13.72 -3.62
C LEU A 100 1.70 -14.06 -4.83
N GLU A 101 1.18 -14.72 -5.88
CA GLU A 101 1.95 -14.99 -7.09
C GLU A 101 2.36 -13.70 -7.82
N ARG A 102 1.62 -12.63 -7.64
CA ARG A 102 1.96 -11.32 -8.20
C ARG A 102 3.26 -10.75 -7.65
N VAL A 103 3.61 -11.09 -6.41
CA VAL A 103 4.89 -10.67 -5.82
C VAL A 103 6.05 -11.25 -6.63
N ASP A 104 5.99 -12.57 -6.91
CA ASP A 104 7.01 -13.28 -7.67
C ASP A 104 7.08 -12.77 -9.12
N GLN A 105 5.92 -12.58 -9.77
CA GLN A 105 5.83 -12.04 -11.13
C GLN A 105 6.41 -10.62 -11.22
N THR A 106 6.07 -9.77 -10.25
CA THR A 106 6.56 -8.39 -10.17
C THR A 106 8.06 -8.35 -9.91
N LEU A 107 8.54 -9.15 -8.95
CA LEU A 107 9.96 -9.26 -8.66
C LEU A 107 10.78 -9.71 -9.87
N LYS A 108 10.29 -10.74 -10.59
CA LYS A 108 10.94 -11.26 -11.80
C LYS A 108 10.99 -10.22 -12.91
N LYS A 109 9.97 -9.38 -13.06
CA LYS A 109 9.84 -8.46 -14.19
C LYS A 109 10.45 -7.08 -13.92
N LEU A 110 10.31 -6.54 -12.71
CA LEU A 110 10.71 -5.20 -12.34
C LEU A 110 11.98 -5.16 -11.47
N GLY A 111 12.39 -6.30 -10.91
CA GLY A 111 13.54 -6.39 -10.02
C GLY A 111 13.22 -6.01 -8.57
N LYS A 112 14.25 -6.12 -7.72
CA LYS A 112 14.14 -5.92 -6.27
C LYS A 112 14.03 -4.45 -5.83
N ASP A 113 14.34 -3.53 -6.72
CA ASP A 113 14.33 -2.09 -6.43
C ASP A 113 12.92 -1.48 -6.59
N PHE A 114 12.03 -2.16 -7.30
CA PHE A 114 10.61 -1.79 -7.31
C PHE A 114 9.97 -2.14 -5.98
N LEU A 115 9.51 -1.13 -5.24
CA LEU A 115 8.95 -1.29 -3.91
C LEU A 115 7.59 -2.02 -3.96
N GLN A 116 7.52 -3.21 -3.38
CA GLN A 116 6.28 -3.96 -3.23
C GLN A 116 5.80 -3.91 -1.79
N LEU A 117 4.63 -3.32 -1.54
CA LEU A 117 3.95 -3.29 -0.24
C LEU A 117 2.60 -4.00 -0.36
N THR A 118 2.24 -4.80 0.63
CA THR A 118 0.89 -5.36 0.68
C THR A 118 -0.11 -4.37 1.28
N GLY A 119 -1.34 -4.41 0.77
CA GLY A 119 -2.49 -3.76 1.40
C GLY A 119 -3.28 -4.66 2.35
N ASN A 120 -2.86 -5.92 2.52
CA ASN A 120 -3.55 -6.97 3.26
C ASN A 120 -2.69 -7.39 4.44
N ASP A 121 -3.15 -7.12 5.65
CA ASP A 121 -2.43 -7.45 6.88
C ASP A 121 -2.27 -8.96 7.09
N ASP A 122 -3.30 -9.72 6.78
CA ASP A 122 -3.40 -11.16 7.01
C ASP A 122 -2.43 -12.01 6.17
N ASN A 123 -1.97 -11.50 5.03
CA ASN A 123 -1.01 -12.20 4.17
C ASN A 123 0.40 -11.59 4.18
N ALA A 124 0.65 -10.59 5.03
CA ALA A 124 1.89 -9.81 5.01
C ALA A 124 3.15 -10.65 5.27
N LEU A 125 3.06 -11.71 6.09
CA LEU A 125 4.19 -12.61 6.34
C LEU A 125 4.66 -13.30 5.05
N GLU A 126 3.75 -13.95 4.33
CA GLU A 126 4.07 -14.65 3.08
C GLU A 126 4.43 -13.67 1.95
N PHE A 127 3.78 -12.51 1.91
CA PHE A 127 4.11 -11.45 0.97
C PHE A 127 5.58 -11.01 1.14
N ASN A 128 6.02 -10.78 2.37
CA ASN A 128 7.39 -10.36 2.66
C ASN A 128 8.41 -11.48 2.40
N LYS A 129 8.10 -12.74 2.74
CA LYS A 129 8.94 -13.90 2.42
C LYS A 129 9.18 -14.07 0.91
N ARG A 130 8.25 -13.64 0.06
CA ARG A 130 8.38 -13.65 -1.42
C ARG A 130 9.11 -12.45 -1.99
N GLY A 131 9.63 -11.55 -1.15
CA GLY A 131 10.39 -10.37 -1.57
C GLY A 131 9.64 -9.04 -1.43
N GLY A 132 8.47 -9.04 -0.81
CA GLY A 132 7.80 -7.82 -0.37
C GLY A 132 8.64 -7.05 0.66
N LYS A 133 8.33 -5.77 0.82
CA LYS A 133 9.10 -4.84 1.67
C LYS A 133 8.27 -4.27 2.83
N GLY A 134 7.08 -4.80 3.05
CA GLY A 134 6.23 -4.34 4.15
C GLY A 134 4.75 -4.25 3.79
N ALA A 135 3.98 -3.61 4.66
CA ALA A 135 2.56 -3.41 4.51
C ALA A 135 2.15 -1.96 4.77
N ILE A 136 1.08 -1.52 4.09
CA ILE A 136 0.32 -0.35 4.52
C ILE A 136 -0.92 -0.90 5.24
N SER A 137 -0.79 -1.03 6.54
CA SER A 137 -1.60 -1.82 7.45
C SER A 137 -2.83 -1.08 7.98
N VAL A 138 -3.96 -1.78 8.12
CA VAL A 138 -5.13 -1.31 8.88
C VAL A 138 -4.87 -1.51 10.38
N THR A 139 -4.39 -2.67 10.79
CA THR A 139 -4.12 -3.02 12.18
C THR A 139 -3.11 -2.09 12.86
N ALA A 140 -2.18 -1.52 12.10
CA ALA A 140 -1.19 -0.57 12.63
C ALA A 140 -1.81 0.70 13.23
N ASN A 141 -3.08 1.03 12.91
CA ASN A 141 -3.78 2.15 13.55
C ASN A 141 -4.07 1.90 15.03
N ILE A 142 -4.16 0.65 15.47
CA ILE A 142 -4.51 0.26 16.84
C ILE A 142 -3.39 -0.51 17.56
N ALA A 143 -2.48 -1.14 16.81
CA ALA A 143 -1.36 -1.92 17.35
C ALA A 143 -0.03 -1.55 16.64
N PRO A 144 0.37 -0.26 16.58
CA PRO A 144 1.50 0.20 15.77
C PRO A 144 2.83 -0.43 16.16
N LYS A 145 3.07 -0.65 17.44
CA LYS A 145 4.31 -1.25 17.93
C LYS A 145 4.46 -2.70 17.45
N LEU A 146 3.43 -3.53 17.66
CA LEU A 146 3.46 -4.93 17.23
C LEU A 146 3.58 -5.05 15.71
N CYS A 147 2.84 -4.24 14.95
CA CYS A 147 2.94 -4.22 13.50
C CYS A 147 4.33 -3.78 13.03
N SER A 148 4.94 -2.79 13.67
CA SER A 148 6.30 -2.34 13.33
C SER A 148 7.35 -3.42 13.60
N GLU A 149 7.28 -4.08 14.75
CA GLU A 149 8.17 -5.20 15.10
C GLU A 149 8.00 -6.37 14.15
N PHE A 150 6.74 -6.73 13.84
CA PHE A 150 6.42 -7.76 12.85
C PHE A 150 7.03 -7.43 11.47
N GLN A 151 6.83 -6.23 10.96
CA GLN A 151 7.36 -5.84 9.64
C GLN A 151 8.90 -5.87 9.62
N LYS A 152 9.55 -5.41 10.69
CA LYS A 152 11.01 -5.47 10.82
C LYS A 152 11.53 -6.90 10.72
N PHE A 153 10.89 -7.85 11.41
CA PHE A 153 11.34 -9.22 11.43
C PHE A 153 10.93 -10.02 10.20
N SER A 154 9.76 -9.75 9.63
CA SER A 154 9.25 -10.46 8.45
C SER A 154 9.99 -10.13 7.15
N THR A 155 10.70 -8.99 7.10
CA THR A 155 11.55 -8.59 5.97
C THR A 155 13.02 -8.92 6.18
N SER A 156 13.37 -9.58 7.27
CA SER A 156 14.75 -9.99 7.59
C SER A 156 15.13 -11.28 6.84
N GLU A 157 16.43 -11.43 6.58
CA GLU A 157 17.03 -12.66 6.05
C GLU A 157 17.54 -13.58 7.17
N ILE A 158 17.45 -13.15 8.45
CA ILE A 158 17.93 -13.88 9.61
C ILE A 158 16.86 -14.85 10.09
N VAL A 159 17.18 -16.17 10.14
CA VAL A 159 16.24 -17.25 10.48
C VAL A 159 15.52 -17.02 11.82
N ASP A 160 16.24 -16.59 12.86
CA ASP A 160 15.64 -16.38 14.18
C ASP A 160 14.73 -15.12 14.23
N GLU A 161 14.98 -14.15 13.38
CA GLU A 161 14.07 -13.00 13.22
C GLU A 161 12.80 -13.41 12.47
N ILE A 162 12.92 -14.23 11.44
CA ILE A 162 11.76 -14.79 10.72
C ILE A 162 10.86 -15.60 11.68
N LYS A 163 11.43 -16.41 12.56
CA LYS A 163 10.66 -17.14 13.61
C LYS A 163 9.94 -16.19 14.57
N LYS A 164 10.55 -15.04 14.90
CA LYS A 164 9.89 -14.00 15.71
C LYS A 164 8.71 -13.39 14.92
N ALA A 165 8.89 -13.13 13.63
CA ALA A 165 7.80 -12.65 12.78
C ALA A 165 6.64 -13.66 12.73
N GLU A 166 6.92 -14.96 12.58
CA GLU A 166 5.90 -16.02 12.59
C GLU A 166 5.12 -16.08 13.92
N SER A 167 5.81 -15.83 15.03
CA SER A 167 5.19 -15.79 16.35
C SER A 167 4.31 -14.55 16.52
N LEU A 168 4.76 -13.39 16.03
CA LEU A 168 3.98 -12.16 16.05
C LEU A 168 2.79 -12.24 15.08
N ASP A 169 2.95 -12.85 13.92
CA ASP A 169 1.87 -13.07 12.96
C ASP A 169 0.72 -13.86 13.60
N LYS A 170 1.01 -14.96 14.31
CA LYS A 170 -0.01 -15.74 15.05
C LYS A 170 -0.79 -14.89 16.07
N ILE A 171 -0.13 -13.95 16.73
CA ILE A 171 -0.77 -13.04 17.68
C ILE A 171 -1.63 -12.01 16.96
N LEU A 172 -1.16 -11.51 15.81
CA LEU A 172 -1.82 -10.45 15.04
C LEU A 172 -2.98 -10.95 14.19
N GLN A 173 -2.97 -12.21 13.71
CA GLN A 173 -4.00 -12.76 12.83
C GLN A 173 -5.44 -12.57 13.34
N PRO A 174 -5.79 -12.85 14.61
CA PRO A 174 -7.14 -12.58 15.11
C PRO A 174 -7.51 -11.10 15.04
N VAL A 175 -6.54 -10.20 15.26
CA VAL A 175 -6.76 -8.75 15.19
C VAL A 175 -6.94 -8.32 13.74
N HIS A 176 -6.13 -8.83 12.82
CA HIS A 176 -6.30 -8.57 11.38
C HIS A 176 -7.70 -8.94 10.90
N HIS A 177 -8.17 -10.14 11.23
CA HIS A 177 -9.52 -10.58 10.89
C HIS A 177 -10.60 -9.70 11.52
N ALA A 178 -10.45 -9.30 12.79
CA ALA A 178 -11.41 -8.42 13.47
C ALA A 178 -11.55 -7.05 12.78
N MET A 179 -10.50 -6.54 12.13
CA MET A 179 -10.56 -5.27 11.40
C MET A 179 -11.36 -5.35 10.09
N PHE A 180 -11.78 -6.55 9.67
CA PHE A 180 -12.51 -6.79 8.43
C PHE A 180 -13.82 -7.59 8.63
N VAL A 181 -14.33 -7.68 9.86
CA VAL A 181 -15.67 -8.29 10.13
C VAL A 181 -16.81 -7.50 9.48
N GLU A 182 -16.56 -6.22 9.20
CA GLU A 182 -17.36 -5.34 8.37
C GLU A 182 -16.45 -4.57 7.41
N SER A 183 -17.04 -3.75 6.54
CA SER A 183 -16.28 -2.95 5.61
C SER A 183 -15.35 -1.96 6.34
N ASN A 184 -14.04 -2.04 6.08
CA ASN A 184 -13.09 -1.04 6.55
C ASN A 184 -13.47 0.36 5.98
N PRO A 185 -13.50 1.47 6.79
CA PRO A 185 -12.78 1.63 8.06
C PRO A 185 -13.64 1.45 9.33
N SER A 186 -14.89 0.97 9.27
CA SER A 186 -15.77 0.92 10.45
C SER A 186 -15.17 0.12 11.62
N PRO A 187 -14.68 -1.13 11.44
CA PRO A 187 -14.13 -1.89 12.56
C PRO A 187 -12.90 -1.26 13.20
N VAL A 188 -11.98 -0.71 12.41
CA VAL A 188 -10.77 -0.07 12.96
C VAL A 188 -11.08 1.22 13.70
N LYS A 189 -12.07 2.00 13.27
CA LYS A 189 -12.54 3.19 14.00
C LYS A 189 -13.14 2.79 15.34
N TYR A 190 -13.99 1.75 15.36
CA TYR A 190 -14.56 1.23 16.59
C TYR A 190 -13.47 0.70 17.54
N ALA A 191 -12.51 -0.05 17.04
CA ALA A 191 -11.36 -0.51 17.85
C ALA A 191 -10.54 0.65 18.42
N ALA A 192 -10.30 1.70 17.62
CA ALA A 192 -9.62 2.90 18.07
C ALA A 192 -10.39 3.62 19.20
N LYS A 193 -11.74 3.68 19.10
CA LYS A 193 -12.59 4.20 20.19
C LYS A 193 -12.44 3.39 21.46
N LEU A 194 -12.47 2.06 21.39
CA LEU A 194 -12.30 1.20 22.57
C LEU A 194 -10.94 1.43 23.27
N LEU A 195 -9.92 1.86 22.52
CA LEU A 195 -8.61 2.22 23.02
C LEU A 195 -8.49 3.71 23.42
N ASN A 196 -9.57 4.49 23.38
CA ASN A 196 -9.61 5.93 23.64
C ASN A 196 -8.64 6.73 22.73
N LEU A 197 -8.46 6.31 21.47
CA LEU A 197 -7.63 6.99 20.49
C LEU A 197 -8.42 7.99 19.61
N CYS A 198 -9.73 7.91 19.61
CA CYS A 198 -10.64 8.82 18.92
C CYS A 198 -12.01 8.81 19.56
N ASP A 199 -12.81 9.83 19.24
CA ASP A 199 -14.21 9.96 19.66
C ASP A 199 -15.15 9.09 18.82
N ASP A 200 -16.42 9.05 19.23
CA ASP A 200 -17.50 8.22 18.69
C ASP A 200 -18.23 8.91 17.52
N ASN A 201 -17.51 9.26 16.46
CA ASN A 201 -18.10 9.91 15.28
C ASN A 201 -18.01 9.05 14.03
#